data_948c913e7ec0837adfc9bceb87df4bbd
#
_entry.id   948c913e7ec0837adfc9bceb87df4bbd
#
_cell.length_a   1.000
_cell.length_b   1.000
_cell.length_c   1.000
_cell.angle_alpha   90.00
_cell.angle_beta   90.00
_cell.angle_gamma   90.00
#
_symmetry.space_group_name_H-M   'P 1'
#
loop_
_entity.id
_entity.type
_entity.pdbx_description
1 polymer ?
#
loop_
_entity_poly.entity_id
_entity_poly.type
_entity_poly.pdbx_seq_one_letter_code
_entity_poly.pdbx_strand_id
1 'polypeptide(L)'
;MTTQGNKMHPISSASIESLPNELLLPILEACAVPPLFSVCKRWYHLLASEVMPSLYKKIAQLHFPKGNATTQRTLMLAKVYRLNPLLTSTEKVYQVFKQVFTLAKFISPLEFKEKIEEKRGLTLTNYSSYLLNSNRLLLWKKLPGGEKYLRREEIKHLPLEKKGEFLRDWIEENCKNITALDLSGVGLTYLPPEIGQLSQLQRLELNQNQLTALPAEIGQLSQLQGLELSQNHLTSLPAEIGQLSELQTLRLNQNQLTALPKEIGQLSQLRALGLSRNQLTNLPTEIGQLSELQYLVLNQNQLAALPTEIGQLSQLQELILNENQLTNLPAEIGQLSQLQWLELSQNQLTALPAEIGQLSELIWLYLNQNQLTSLPAEIGQLYEYITLELAQNPLKDIPEKVRERFQL
;
A
#
# COMPACT_ATOMS: atom_id res chain seq x y z
N MET A 1 -20.80 24.84 -79.25
CA MET A 1 -19.76 24.68 -78.27
C MET A 1 -20.43 24.52 -76.91
N THR A 2 -20.56 23.31 -76.47
CA THR A 2 -21.28 22.89 -75.27
C THR A 2 -20.28 22.75 -74.13
N THR A 3 -20.43 23.59 -73.13
CA THR A 3 -19.66 23.52 -71.86
C THR A 3 -20.24 22.43 -70.97
N GLN A 4 -19.49 21.33 -70.78
CA GLN A 4 -19.76 20.31 -69.80
C GLN A 4 -19.47 20.87 -68.40
N GLY A 5 -20.54 21.05 -67.64
CA GLY A 5 -20.46 21.34 -66.21
C GLY A 5 -20.07 20.05 -65.45
N ASN A 6 -18.91 20.11 -64.80
CA ASN A 6 -18.45 19.09 -63.84
C ASN A 6 -19.42 19.07 -62.65
N LYS A 7 -20.30 18.07 -62.58
CA LYS A 7 -21.04 17.74 -61.36
C LYS A 7 -20.03 17.16 -60.34
N MET A 8 -19.58 17.96 -59.37
CA MET A 8 -19.01 17.44 -58.15
C MET A 8 -20.08 16.56 -57.48
N HIS A 9 -19.77 15.27 -57.37
CA HIS A 9 -20.55 14.39 -56.52
C HIS A 9 -20.35 14.87 -55.07
N PRO A 10 -21.43 14.98 -54.27
CA PRO A 10 -21.30 15.29 -52.87
C PRO A 10 -20.51 14.15 -52.22
N ILE A 11 -19.37 14.50 -51.61
CA ILE A 11 -18.66 13.61 -50.69
C ILE A 11 -19.73 13.14 -49.70
N SER A 12 -20.07 11.84 -49.72
CA SER A 12 -20.98 11.25 -48.74
C SER A 12 -20.39 11.58 -47.38
N SER A 13 -21.06 12.39 -46.58
CA SER A 13 -20.73 12.65 -45.19
C SER A 13 -20.90 11.32 -44.45
N ALA A 14 -19.86 10.52 -44.44
CA ALA A 14 -19.82 9.37 -43.53
C ALA A 14 -19.88 9.93 -42.11
N SER A 15 -21.05 9.85 -41.50
CA SER A 15 -21.22 10.23 -40.10
C SER A 15 -20.34 9.34 -39.24
N ILE A 16 -19.68 9.91 -38.26
CA ILE A 16 -18.90 9.15 -37.25
C ILE A 16 -19.76 8.05 -36.60
N GLU A 17 -21.08 8.22 -36.61
CA GLU A 17 -22.05 7.22 -36.14
C GLU A 17 -22.10 5.96 -37.00
N SER A 18 -21.64 6.00 -38.26
CA SER A 18 -21.61 4.86 -39.20
C SER A 18 -20.33 4.01 -39.07
N LEU A 19 -19.36 4.44 -38.25
CA LEU A 19 -18.11 3.69 -38.04
C LEU A 19 -18.36 2.33 -37.38
N PRO A 20 -17.66 1.28 -37.79
CA PRO A 20 -17.61 0.00 -37.05
C PRO A 20 -17.19 0.21 -35.60
N ASN A 21 -17.62 -0.70 -34.72
CA ASN A 21 -17.29 -0.57 -33.27
C ASN A 21 -15.78 -0.60 -33.04
N GLU A 22 -15.02 -1.37 -33.82
CA GLU A 22 -13.57 -1.48 -33.73
C GLU A 22 -12.83 -0.15 -33.95
N LEU A 23 -13.42 0.76 -34.74
CA LEU A 23 -12.90 2.10 -34.98
C LEU A 23 -13.51 3.14 -34.04
N LEU A 24 -14.74 2.94 -33.60
CA LEU A 24 -15.44 3.85 -32.70
C LEU A 24 -14.98 3.73 -31.26
N LEU A 25 -14.70 2.52 -30.76
CA LEU A 25 -14.26 2.29 -29.37
C LEU A 25 -12.99 3.07 -28.99
N PRO A 26 -11.88 3.05 -29.78
CA PRO A 26 -10.71 3.86 -29.49
C PRO A 26 -11.00 5.37 -29.43
N ILE A 27 -11.90 5.86 -30.29
CA ILE A 27 -12.30 7.27 -30.28
C ILE A 27 -13.06 7.60 -29.00
N LEU A 28 -14.02 6.76 -28.59
CA LEU A 28 -14.76 6.95 -27.35
C LEU A 28 -13.87 6.83 -26.11
N GLU A 29 -12.88 5.93 -26.12
CA GLU A 29 -11.88 5.81 -25.05
C GLU A 29 -11.02 7.08 -24.93
N ALA A 30 -10.65 7.69 -26.08
CA ALA A 30 -9.79 8.88 -26.11
C ALA A 30 -10.51 10.16 -25.69
N CYS A 31 -11.83 10.25 -25.87
CA CYS A 31 -12.60 11.47 -25.65
C CYS A 31 -13.92 11.26 -24.88
N ALA A 32 -13.97 10.26 -23.99
CA ALA A 32 -15.17 9.98 -23.19
C ALA A 32 -15.54 11.19 -22.30
N VAL A 33 -16.48 11.99 -22.75
CA VAL A 33 -17.04 13.13 -22.03
C VAL A 33 -18.51 12.87 -21.72
N PRO A 34 -19.06 13.41 -20.59
CA PRO A 34 -20.46 13.18 -20.23
C PRO A 34 -21.48 13.40 -21.33
N PRO A 35 -21.38 14.45 -22.17
CA PRO A 35 -22.33 14.67 -23.27
C PRO A 35 -22.40 13.54 -24.30
N LEU A 36 -21.35 12.74 -24.48
CA LEU A 36 -21.36 11.64 -25.45
C LEU A 36 -22.36 10.54 -25.10
N PHE A 37 -22.73 10.40 -23.82
CA PHE A 37 -23.76 9.43 -23.39
C PHE A 37 -25.16 9.79 -23.92
N SER A 38 -25.39 11.05 -24.31
CA SER A 38 -26.68 11.51 -24.86
C SER A 38 -26.74 11.60 -26.39
N VAL A 39 -25.62 11.28 -27.08
CA VAL A 39 -25.57 11.42 -28.56
C VAL A 39 -26.53 10.45 -29.24
N CYS A 40 -26.42 9.14 -28.95
CA CYS A 40 -27.35 8.14 -29.45
C CYS A 40 -27.32 6.86 -28.58
N LYS A 41 -28.33 5.96 -28.75
CA LYS A 41 -28.42 4.71 -27.99
C LYS A 41 -27.18 3.82 -28.17
N ARG A 42 -26.60 3.76 -29.37
CA ARG A 42 -25.40 2.97 -29.66
C ARG A 42 -24.19 3.49 -28.87
N TRP A 43 -23.95 4.78 -28.85
CA TRP A 43 -22.86 5.40 -28.10
C TRP A 43 -23.04 5.21 -26.60
N TYR A 44 -24.27 5.43 -26.09
CA TYR A 44 -24.59 5.13 -24.70
C TYR A 44 -24.23 3.68 -24.35
N HIS A 45 -24.63 2.73 -25.19
CA HIS A 45 -24.36 1.32 -24.96
C HIS A 45 -22.86 1.03 -24.94
N LEU A 46 -22.10 1.45 -25.96
CA LEU A 46 -20.67 1.26 -26.04
C LEU A 46 -19.91 1.91 -24.86
N LEU A 47 -20.29 3.14 -24.50
CA LEU A 47 -19.69 3.80 -23.35
C LEU A 47 -19.98 3.06 -22.05
N ALA A 48 -21.20 2.64 -21.81
CA ALA A 48 -21.61 2.02 -20.55
C ALA A 48 -21.13 0.55 -20.43
N SER A 49 -21.16 -0.24 -21.53
CA SER A 49 -20.84 -1.67 -21.50
C SER A 49 -19.38 -1.99 -21.78
N GLU A 50 -18.65 -1.15 -22.50
CA GLU A 50 -17.27 -1.42 -22.93
C GLU A 50 -16.28 -0.42 -22.35
N VAL A 51 -16.47 0.88 -22.65
CA VAL A 51 -15.48 1.94 -22.33
C VAL A 51 -15.37 2.16 -20.83
N MET A 52 -16.49 2.35 -20.11
CA MET A 52 -16.44 2.64 -18.67
C MET A 52 -15.97 1.45 -17.83
N PRO A 53 -16.37 0.20 -18.08
CA PRO A 53 -15.80 -0.96 -17.40
C PRO A 53 -14.30 -1.12 -17.68
N SER A 54 -13.85 -0.90 -18.94
CA SER A 54 -12.43 -0.91 -19.29
C SER A 54 -11.66 0.17 -18.54
N LEU A 55 -12.16 1.41 -18.53
CA LEU A 55 -11.55 2.54 -17.82
C LEU A 55 -11.46 2.27 -16.31
N TYR A 56 -12.52 1.73 -15.69
CA TYR A 56 -12.51 1.38 -14.26
C TYR A 56 -11.42 0.36 -13.91
N LYS A 57 -11.25 -0.68 -14.78
CA LYS A 57 -10.19 -1.67 -14.65
C LYS A 57 -8.78 -1.05 -14.81
N LYS A 58 -8.61 -0.16 -15.81
CA LYS A 58 -7.33 0.56 -16.04
C LYS A 58 -6.97 1.47 -14.86
N ILE A 59 -7.94 2.18 -14.27
CA ILE A 59 -7.75 2.97 -13.05
C ILE A 59 -7.34 2.05 -11.89
N ALA A 60 -8.03 0.93 -11.70
CA ALA A 60 -7.67 -0.02 -10.65
C ALA A 60 -6.25 -0.58 -10.83
N GLN A 61 -5.83 -0.82 -12.06
CA GLN A 61 -4.46 -1.25 -12.37
C GLN A 61 -3.41 -0.16 -12.08
N LEU A 62 -3.74 1.11 -12.28
CA LEU A 62 -2.87 2.22 -11.93
C LEU A 62 -2.57 2.27 -10.43
N HIS A 63 -3.62 2.06 -9.60
CA HIS A 63 -3.47 2.05 -8.15
C HIS A 63 -2.80 0.78 -7.60
N PHE A 64 -3.02 -0.36 -8.26
CA PHE A 64 -2.55 -1.67 -7.84
C PHE A 64 -1.78 -2.37 -8.96
N PRO A 65 -0.56 -1.94 -9.28
CA PRO A 65 0.18 -2.42 -10.45
C PRO A 65 0.63 -3.89 -10.33
N LYS A 66 0.88 -4.39 -9.11
CA LYS A 66 1.41 -5.74 -8.87
C LYS A 66 0.36 -6.71 -8.30
N GLY A 67 0.45 -7.96 -8.69
CA GLY A 67 0.07 -9.17 -7.95
C GLY A 67 -1.37 -9.65 -8.02
N ASN A 68 -2.40 -8.85 -8.19
CA ASN A 68 -3.78 -9.30 -7.98
C ASN A 68 -4.61 -9.45 -9.25
N ALA A 69 -5.55 -10.42 -9.26
CA ALA A 69 -6.54 -10.54 -10.33
C ALA A 69 -7.32 -9.22 -10.50
N THR A 70 -7.75 -8.91 -11.73
CA THR A 70 -8.48 -7.68 -12.05
C THR A 70 -9.69 -7.43 -11.14
N THR A 71 -10.41 -8.49 -10.78
CA THR A 71 -11.55 -8.40 -9.85
C THR A 71 -11.14 -7.91 -8.47
N GLN A 72 -10.03 -8.39 -7.94
CA GLN A 72 -9.52 -7.96 -6.63
C GLN A 72 -9.06 -6.51 -6.65
N ARG A 73 -8.37 -6.07 -7.72
CA ARG A 73 -7.96 -4.66 -7.90
C ARG A 73 -9.16 -3.72 -7.93
N THR A 74 -10.26 -4.10 -8.62
CA THR A 74 -11.46 -3.27 -8.68
C THR A 74 -12.21 -3.21 -7.35
N LEU A 75 -12.19 -4.29 -6.55
CA LEU A 75 -12.73 -4.29 -5.19
C LEU A 75 -11.90 -3.40 -4.26
N MET A 76 -10.58 -3.47 -4.36
CA MET A 76 -9.67 -2.60 -3.59
C MET A 76 -9.87 -1.13 -3.94
N LEU A 77 -9.97 -0.80 -5.23
CA LEU A 77 -10.26 0.56 -5.68
C LEU A 77 -11.58 1.07 -5.09
N ALA A 78 -12.61 0.23 -5.08
CA ALA A 78 -13.89 0.58 -4.47
C ALA A 78 -13.76 0.88 -2.97
N LYS A 79 -12.92 0.15 -2.24
CA LYS A 79 -12.63 0.43 -0.81
C LYS A 79 -11.90 1.76 -0.62
N VAL A 80 -10.83 2.01 -1.40
CA VAL A 80 -10.05 3.27 -1.34
C VAL A 80 -10.96 4.48 -1.53
N TYR A 81 -11.81 4.45 -2.56
CA TYR A 81 -12.74 5.55 -2.88
C TYR A 81 -14.09 5.44 -2.15
N ARG A 82 -14.27 4.48 -1.24
CA ARG A 82 -15.51 4.24 -0.45
C ARG A 82 -16.75 4.17 -1.34
N LEU A 83 -16.65 3.45 -2.46
CA LEU A 83 -17.73 3.35 -3.44
C LEU A 83 -18.79 2.35 -2.96
N ASN A 84 -20.07 2.68 -3.23
CA ASN A 84 -21.16 1.72 -3.00
C ASN A 84 -20.98 0.50 -3.96
N PRO A 85 -20.97 -0.74 -3.46
CA PRO A 85 -20.85 -1.94 -4.28
C PRO A 85 -21.89 -2.08 -5.39
N LEU A 86 -23.10 -1.55 -5.16
CA LEU A 86 -24.24 -1.64 -6.08
C LEU A 86 -24.14 -0.71 -7.30
N LEU A 87 -23.19 0.22 -7.31
CA LEU A 87 -22.99 1.12 -8.43
C LEU A 87 -22.53 0.39 -9.68
N THR A 88 -23.04 0.81 -10.85
CA THR A 88 -22.53 0.40 -12.15
C THR A 88 -21.07 0.85 -12.35
N SER A 89 -20.36 0.26 -13.31
CA SER A 89 -19.00 0.69 -13.65
C SER A 89 -18.94 2.16 -14.06
N THR A 90 -19.95 2.65 -14.79
CA THR A 90 -20.08 4.06 -15.16
C THR A 90 -20.17 4.95 -13.94
N GLU A 91 -21.07 4.64 -13.00
CA GLU A 91 -21.23 5.42 -11.78
C GLU A 91 -19.98 5.38 -10.90
N LYS A 92 -19.30 4.23 -10.82
CA LYS A 92 -18.02 4.09 -10.10
C LYS A 92 -16.95 4.98 -10.70
N VAL A 93 -16.80 5.00 -12.03
CA VAL A 93 -15.86 5.91 -12.72
C VAL A 93 -16.18 7.36 -12.41
N TYR A 94 -17.46 7.76 -12.51
CA TYR A 94 -17.87 9.12 -12.17
C TYR A 94 -17.55 9.50 -10.74
N GLN A 95 -17.79 8.61 -9.77
CA GLN A 95 -17.49 8.86 -8.36
C GLN A 95 -15.99 9.00 -8.10
N VAL A 96 -15.17 8.17 -8.73
CA VAL A 96 -13.70 8.25 -8.63
C VAL A 96 -13.19 9.56 -9.20
N PHE A 97 -13.62 9.94 -10.42
CA PHE A 97 -13.25 11.22 -11.02
C PHE A 97 -13.74 12.41 -10.20
N LYS A 98 -14.97 12.35 -9.67
CA LYS A 98 -15.51 13.39 -8.81
C LYS A 98 -14.64 13.62 -7.57
N GLN A 99 -14.15 12.56 -6.93
CA GLN A 99 -13.27 12.69 -5.76
C GLN A 99 -11.93 13.33 -6.13
N VAL A 100 -11.30 12.88 -7.23
CA VAL A 100 -10.04 13.46 -7.72
C VAL A 100 -10.21 14.92 -8.14
N PHE A 101 -11.29 15.26 -8.86
CA PHE A 101 -11.59 16.64 -9.23
C PHE A 101 -11.93 17.52 -8.02
N THR A 102 -12.62 16.98 -7.01
CA THR A 102 -12.90 17.72 -5.77
C THR A 102 -11.60 18.07 -5.05
N LEU A 103 -10.67 17.11 -4.97
CA LEU A 103 -9.36 17.35 -4.40
C LEU A 103 -8.59 18.41 -5.22
N ALA A 104 -8.55 18.28 -6.54
CA ALA A 104 -7.88 19.21 -7.42
C ALA A 104 -8.46 20.64 -7.28
N LYS A 105 -9.78 20.75 -7.20
CA LYS A 105 -10.49 22.02 -6.97
C LYS A 105 -10.16 22.65 -5.61
N PHE A 106 -10.09 21.84 -4.57
CA PHE A 106 -9.69 22.30 -3.23
C PHE A 106 -8.25 22.82 -3.22
N ILE A 107 -7.36 22.16 -3.94
CA ILE A 107 -5.93 22.48 -3.98
C ILE A 107 -5.63 23.67 -4.90
N SER A 108 -6.32 23.78 -6.05
CA SER A 108 -6.14 24.82 -7.08
C SER A 108 -7.48 25.47 -7.50
N PRO A 109 -8.16 26.19 -6.58
CA PRO A 109 -9.53 26.65 -6.80
C PRO A 109 -9.67 27.63 -7.98
N LEU A 110 -8.60 28.36 -8.34
CA LEU A 110 -8.63 29.34 -9.41
C LEU A 110 -8.73 28.70 -10.80
N GLU A 111 -8.21 27.48 -10.97
CA GLU A 111 -8.31 26.72 -12.22
C GLU A 111 -9.74 26.25 -12.51
N PHE A 112 -10.57 26.11 -11.48
CA PHE A 112 -11.92 25.55 -11.55
C PHE A 112 -13.04 26.61 -11.41
N LYS A 113 -12.73 27.89 -11.63
CA LYS A 113 -13.72 28.98 -11.54
C LYS A 113 -14.81 28.90 -12.61
N GLU A 114 -14.50 28.35 -13.78
CA GLU A 114 -15.47 28.11 -14.85
C GLU A 114 -15.95 26.65 -14.82
N LYS A 115 -17.15 26.34 -15.36
CA LYS A 115 -17.72 24.97 -15.45
C LYS A 115 -16.89 24.05 -16.39
N ILE A 116 -15.59 23.92 -16.12
CA ILE A 116 -14.65 23.15 -16.94
C ILE A 116 -14.84 21.65 -16.69
N GLU A 117 -15.37 21.25 -15.52
CA GLU A 117 -15.60 19.84 -15.15
C GLU A 117 -16.46 19.08 -16.19
N GLU A 118 -17.48 19.75 -16.76
CA GLU A 118 -18.38 19.16 -17.77
C GLU A 118 -17.72 18.95 -19.14
N LYS A 119 -16.60 19.64 -19.42
CA LYS A 119 -15.88 19.59 -20.70
C LYS A 119 -14.67 18.67 -20.67
N ARG A 120 -14.25 18.18 -19.51
CA ARG A 120 -13.06 17.31 -19.38
C ARG A 120 -13.43 15.86 -19.59
N GLY A 121 -12.72 15.20 -20.52
CA GLY A 121 -12.94 13.79 -20.82
C GLY A 121 -12.63 12.88 -19.63
N LEU A 122 -13.48 11.89 -19.44
CA LEU A 122 -13.27 10.78 -18.51
C LEU A 122 -12.27 9.78 -19.13
N THR A 123 -11.00 10.18 -19.21
CA THR A 123 -9.93 9.39 -19.80
C THR A 123 -8.89 9.01 -18.75
N LEU A 124 -8.16 7.91 -18.98
CA LEU A 124 -7.09 7.50 -18.07
C LEU A 124 -5.98 8.57 -17.97
N THR A 125 -5.66 9.23 -19.10
CA THR A 125 -4.66 10.30 -19.14
C THR A 125 -5.05 11.47 -18.24
N ASN A 126 -6.28 11.96 -18.35
CA ASN A 126 -6.77 13.04 -17.50
C ASN A 126 -6.79 12.62 -16.03
N TYR A 127 -7.29 11.41 -15.76
CA TYR A 127 -7.30 10.87 -14.40
C TYR A 127 -5.89 10.85 -13.81
N SER A 128 -4.92 10.28 -14.53
CA SER A 128 -3.53 10.17 -14.09
C SER A 128 -2.87 11.53 -13.85
N SER A 129 -3.10 12.48 -14.76
CA SER A 129 -2.57 13.84 -14.62
C SER A 129 -3.12 14.55 -13.38
N TYR A 130 -4.44 14.49 -13.15
CA TYR A 130 -5.05 15.06 -11.95
C TYR A 130 -4.60 14.39 -10.67
N LEU A 131 -4.53 13.05 -10.68
CA LEU A 131 -4.06 12.28 -9.53
C LEU A 131 -2.64 12.69 -9.16
N LEU A 132 -1.71 12.64 -10.11
CA LEU A 132 -0.31 12.97 -9.89
C LEU A 132 -0.13 14.41 -9.41
N ASN A 133 -0.68 15.39 -10.14
CA ASN A 133 -0.44 16.78 -9.83
C ASN A 133 -1.16 17.26 -8.56
N SER A 134 -2.29 16.65 -8.20
CA SER A 134 -2.92 16.91 -6.90
C SER A 134 -2.03 16.44 -5.76
N ASN A 135 -1.47 15.23 -5.85
CA ASN A 135 -0.57 14.71 -4.82
C ASN A 135 0.76 15.50 -4.75
N ARG A 136 1.31 15.94 -5.90
CA ARG A 136 2.45 16.87 -5.96
C ARG A 136 2.20 18.15 -5.17
N LEU A 137 1.02 18.75 -5.33
CA LEU A 137 0.70 19.96 -4.59
C LEU A 137 0.44 19.72 -3.10
N LEU A 138 -0.12 18.57 -2.74
CA LEU A 138 -0.23 18.17 -1.32
C LEU A 138 1.15 18.05 -0.67
N LEU A 139 2.08 17.36 -1.33
CA LEU A 139 3.47 17.27 -0.91
C LEU A 139 4.10 18.67 -0.78
N TRP A 140 4.00 19.48 -1.84
CA TRP A 140 4.61 20.81 -1.89
C TRP A 140 4.15 21.74 -0.77
N LYS A 141 2.84 21.73 -0.45
CA LYS A 141 2.30 22.53 0.67
C LYS A 141 2.92 22.19 2.01
N LYS A 142 3.37 20.96 2.20
CA LYS A 142 3.99 20.49 3.44
C LYS A 142 5.49 20.75 3.50
N LEU A 143 6.13 20.97 2.37
CA LEU A 143 7.55 21.32 2.32
C LEU A 143 7.78 22.74 2.83
N PRO A 144 8.87 23.02 3.57
CA PRO A 144 9.19 24.33 4.11
C PRO A 144 9.21 25.42 3.03
N GLY A 145 8.35 26.42 3.16
CA GLY A 145 8.22 27.51 2.18
C GLY A 145 7.32 27.20 0.99
N GLY A 146 6.90 25.96 0.79
CA GLY A 146 6.14 25.52 -0.37
C GLY A 146 4.77 26.22 -0.47
N GLU A 147 4.02 26.29 0.63
CA GLU A 147 2.72 26.97 0.63
C GLU A 147 2.86 28.48 0.28
N LYS A 148 3.91 29.14 0.81
CA LYS A 148 4.20 30.54 0.48
C LYS A 148 4.54 30.73 -1.00
N TYR A 149 5.30 29.81 -1.59
CA TYR A 149 5.64 29.81 -3.00
C TYR A 149 4.38 29.63 -3.88
N LEU A 150 3.52 28.66 -3.56
CA LEU A 150 2.29 28.39 -4.30
C LEU A 150 1.28 29.54 -4.27
N ARG A 151 1.38 30.44 -3.29
CA ARG A 151 0.52 31.65 -3.17
C ARG A 151 1.03 32.86 -3.94
N ARG A 152 2.22 32.81 -4.56
CA ARG A 152 2.76 33.91 -5.37
C ARG A 152 1.85 34.20 -6.57
N GLU A 153 1.75 35.47 -6.96
CA GLU A 153 0.86 35.91 -8.05
C GLU A 153 1.14 35.19 -9.37
N GLU A 154 2.42 34.99 -9.68
CA GLU A 154 2.89 34.30 -10.88
C GLU A 154 2.58 32.79 -10.89
N ILE A 155 2.41 32.17 -9.71
CA ILE A 155 2.19 30.74 -9.55
C ILE A 155 0.72 30.39 -9.32
N LYS A 156 0.03 31.15 -8.47
CA LYS A 156 -1.33 30.79 -8.01
C LYS A 156 -2.34 30.62 -9.14
N HIS A 157 -2.15 31.33 -10.25
CA HIS A 157 -3.05 31.32 -11.42
C HIS A 157 -2.69 30.24 -12.46
N LEU A 158 -1.53 29.58 -12.32
CA LEU A 158 -1.12 28.54 -13.26
C LEU A 158 -2.04 27.31 -13.16
N PRO A 159 -2.23 26.57 -14.26
CA PRO A 159 -2.87 25.27 -14.25
C PRO A 159 -2.16 24.28 -13.32
N LEU A 160 -2.92 23.31 -12.77
CA LEU A 160 -2.41 22.30 -11.84
C LEU A 160 -1.19 21.54 -12.39
N GLU A 161 -1.24 21.17 -13.68
CA GLU A 161 -0.16 20.50 -14.40
C GLU A 161 1.11 21.34 -14.42
N LYS A 162 0.99 22.62 -14.78
CA LYS A 162 2.13 23.56 -14.79
C LYS A 162 2.74 23.76 -13.42
N LYS A 163 1.93 23.85 -12.38
CA LYS A 163 2.43 23.87 -11.01
C LYS A 163 3.24 22.60 -10.70
N GLY A 164 2.70 21.42 -11.10
CA GLY A 164 3.37 20.15 -10.87
C GLY A 164 4.75 20.04 -11.55
N GLU A 165 4.92 20.65 -12.71
CA GLU A 165 6.21 20.68 -13.43
C GLU A 165 7.30 21.42 -12.63
N PHE A 166 6.95 22.49 -11.91
CA PHE A 166 7.91 23.29 -11.13
C PHE A 166 8.32 22.63 -9.80
N LEU A 167 7.63 21.59 -9.34
CA LEU A 167 7.91 21.02 -8.03
C LEU A 167 9.34 20.46 -7.96
N ARG A 168 9.79 19.78 -9.02
CA ARG A 168 11.11 19.18 -9.09
C ARG A 168 12.22 20.22 -8.85
N ASP A 169 12.24 21.25 -9.68
CA ASP A 169 13.27 22.28 -9.63
C ASP A 169 13.20 23.03 -8.28
N TRP A 170 11.99 23.27 -7.78
CA TRP A 170 11.81 23.94 -6.51
C TRP A 170 12.32 23.12 -5.32
N ILE A 171 12.12 21.80 -5.29
CA ILE A 171 12.68 20.91 -4.26
C ILE A 171 14.21 20.99 -4.31
N GLU A 172 14.79 20.89 -5.51
CA GLU A 172 16.23 20.93 -5.71
C GLU A 172 16.86 22.21 -5.21
N GLU A 173 16.17 23.34 -5.36
CA GLU A 173 16.65 24.65 -4.89
C GLU A 173 16.44 24.86 -3.38
N ASN A 174 15.31 24.41 -2.81
CA ASN A 174 14.83 24.84 -1.50
C ASN A 174 14.84 23.76 -0.41
N CYS A 175 15.01 22.47 -0.76
CA CYS A 175 14.79 21.37 0.19
C CYS A 175 16.02 20.50 0.47
N LYS A 176 17.23 20.97 0.12
CA LYS A 176 18.49 20.18 0.23
C LYS A 176 18.80 19.66 1.64
N ASN A 177 18.34 20.35 2.69
CA ASN A 177 18.72 20.06 4.07
C ASN A 177 17.52 19.54 4.91
N ILE A 178 16.45 19.08 4.28
CA ILE A 178 15.31 18.54 5.02
C ILE A 178 15.67 17.15 5.53
N THR A 179 15.62 16.97 6.86
CA THR A 179 15.90 15.70 7.53
C THR A 179 14.64 14.99 8.04
N ALA A 180 13.53 15.72 8.20
CA ALA A 180 12.26 15.15 8.64
C ALA A 180 11.09 15.74 7.85
N LEU A 181 10.12 14.90 7.48
CA LEU A 181 8.92 15.33 6.76
C LEU A 181 7.70 14.55 7.27
N ASP A 182 6.72 15.29 7.80
CA ASP A 182 5.43 14.74 8.21
C ASP A 182 4.34 15.05 7.18
N LEU A 183 3.87 13.99 6.53
CA LEU A 183 2.78 13.98 5.58
C LEU A 183 1.57 13.17 6.10
N SER A 184 1.51 12.90 7.41
CA SER A 184 0.43 12.11 7.99
C SER A 184 -0.93 12.79 7.83
N GLY A 185 -1.94 12.03 7.44
CA GLY A 185 -3.32 12.51 7.30
C GLY A 185 -3.57 13.56 6.22
N VAL A 186 -2.63 13.78 5.31
CA VAL A 186 -2.74 14.80 4.25
C VAL A 186 -3.74 14.41 3.17
N GLY A 187 -4.12 13.13 3.10
CA GLY A 187 -5.03 12.58 2.09
C GLY A 187 -4.32 12.18 0.80
N LEU A 188 -3.04 11.85 0.87
CA LEU A 188 -2.27 11.34 -0.28
C LEU A 188 -2.85 10.00 -0.75
N THR A 189 -3.14 9.91 -2.04
CA THR A 189 -3.52 8.67 -2.73
C THR A 189 -2.37 8.08 -3.53
N TYR A 190 -1.35 8.88 -3.78
CA TYR A 190 -0.12 8.54 -4.47
C TYR A 190 1.03 9.35 -3.89
N LEU A 191 2.17 8.72 -3.64
CA LEU A 191 3.38 9.43 -3.23
C LEU A 191 4.14 9.85 -4.49
N PRO A 192 4.31 11.16 -4.75
CA PRO A 192 5.00 11.62 -5.96
C PRO A 192 6.46 11.17 -6.00
N PRO A 193 7.00 10.82 -7.19
CA PRO A 193 8.39 10.36 -7.34
C PRO A 193 9.42 11.42 -6.94
N GLU A 194 9.05 12.69 -6.92
CA GLU A 194 9.88 13.80 -6.45
C GLU A 194 10.29 13.66 -4.97
N ILE A 195 9.64 12.76 -4.21
CA ILE A 195 10.06 12.44 -2.84
C ILE A 195 11.52 11.97 -2.79
N GLY A 196 11.98 11.22 -3.81
CA GLY A 196 13.34 10.71 -3.90
C GLY A 196 14.43 11.80 -3.95
N GLN A 197 14.07 13.03 -4.29
CA GLN A 197 15.01 14.16 -4.30
C GLN A 197 15.40 14.66 -2.90
N LEU A 198 14.66 14.27 -1.87
CA LEU A 198 14.93 14.65 -0.47
C LEU A 198 16.03 13.76 0.13
N SER A 199 17.19 13.71 -0.49
CA SER A 199 18.28 12.77 -0.19
C SER A 199 18.82 12.82 1.24
N GLN A 200 18.59 13.92 1.97
CA GLN A 200 19.01 14.08 3.37
C GLN A 200 17.92 13.67 4.37
N LEU A 201 16.78 13.15 3.87
CA LEU A 201 15.66 12.81 4.72
C LEU A 201 15.99 11.59 5.61
N GLN A 202 15.86 11.75 6.92
CA GLN A 202 16.10 10.72 7.93
C GLN A 202 14.77 10.15 8.48
N ARG A 203 13.70 10.96 8.48
CA ARG A 203 12.37 10.54 8.95
C ARG A 203 11.29 10.96 7.99
N LEU A 204 10.47 10.00 7.57
CA LEU A 204 9.32 10.23 6.70
C LEU A 204 8.06 9.62 7.34
N GLU A 205 7.11 10.47 7.67
CA GLU A 205 5.82 10.07 8.24
C GLU A 205 4.72 10.20 7.19
N LEU A 206 4.07 9.09 6.86
CA LEU A 206 3.03 8.95 5.85
C LEU A 206 1.78 8.25 6.40
N ASN A 207 1.65 8.17 7.74
CA ASN A 207 0.53 7.49 8.38
C ASN A 207 -0.82 8.11 7.99
N GLN A 208 -1.89 7.31 8.06
CA GLN A 208 -3.27 7.79 7.86
C GLN A 208 -3.52 8.48 6.51
N ASN A 209 -2.94 7.94 5.44
CA ASN A 209 -3.19 8.38 4.07
C ASN A 209 -4.01 7.32 3.30
N GLN A 210 -4.08 7.44 1.98
CA GLN A 210 -4.79 6.52 1.10
C GLN A 210 -3.82 5.91 0.06
N LEU A 211 -2.55 5.75 0.45
CA LEU A 211 -1.51 5.24 -0.44
C LEU A 211 -1.78 3.78 -0.80
N THR A 212 -1.77 3.46 -2.09
CA THR A 212 -1.98 2.11 -2.61
C THR A 212 -0.68 1.44 -3.04
N ALA A 213 0.34 2.23 -3.33
CA ALA A 213 1.69 1.82 -3.67
C ALA A 213 2.70 2.92 -3.29
N LEU A 214 3.96 2.56 -3.20
CA LEU A 214 5.08 3.50 -3.12
C LEU A 214 5.78 3.57 -4.47
N PRO A 215 6.31 4.75 -4.86
CA PRO A 215 7.13 4.87 -6.06
C PRO A 215 8.51 4.22 -5.84
N ALA A 216 9.16 3.78 -6.93
CA ALA A 216 10.51 3.22 -6.88
C ALA A 216 11.54 4.20 -6.32
N GLU A 217 11.31 5.48 -6.53
CA GLU A 217 12.15 6.58 -6.05
C GLU A 217 12.24 6.66 -4.52
N ILE A 218 11.40 5.92 -3.78
CA ILE A 218 11.55 5.79 -2.32
C ILE A 218 12.93 5.25 -1.96
N GLY A 219 13.51 4.35 -2.78
CA GLY A 219 14.84 3.79 -2.59
C GLY A 219 15.99 4.81 -2.69
N GLN A 220 15.74 6.01 -3.22
CA GLN A 220 16.74 7.07 -3.33
C GLN A 220 16.99 7.79 -1.99
N LEU A 221 16.15 7.55 -0.97
CA LEU A 221 16.28 8.15 0.35
C LEU A 221 17.35 7.43 1.19
N SER A 222 18.59 7.45 0.75
CA SER A 222 19.69 6.66 1.34
C SER A 222 20.00 6.98 2.81
N GLN A 223 19.59 8.14 3.33
CA GLN A 223 19.78 8.54 4.73
C GLN A 223 18.56 8.22 5.62
N LEU A 224 17.52 7.58 5.08
CA LEU A 224 16.27 7.37 5.80
C LEU A 224 16.44 6.33 6.92
N GLN A 225 16.17 6.74 8.15
CA GLN A 225 16.24 5.91 9.36
C GLN A 225 14.86 5.46 9.85
N GLY A 226 13.83 6.27 9.60
CA GLY A 226 12.46 5.98 10.00
C GLY A 226 11.46 6.19 8.88
N LEU A 227 10.65 5.15 8.60
CA LEU A 227 9.57 5.20 7.61
C LEU A 227 8.26 4.70 8.23
N GLU A 228 7.31 5.61 8.37
CA GLU A 228 6.00 5.38 8.98
C GLU A 228 4.91 5.38 7.90
N LEU A 229 4.27 4.24 7.67
CA LEU A 229 3.29 4.01 6.61
C LEU A 229 1.99 3.36 7.12
N SER A 230 1.78 3.39 8.44
CA SER A 230 0.61 2.75 9.05
C SER A 230 -0.71 3.41 8.62
N GLN A 231 -1.79 2.61 8.58
CA GLN A 231 -3.12 3.09 8.18
C GLN A 231 -3.15 3.67 6.76
N ASN A 232 -2.71 2.85 5.79
CA ASN A 232 -2.80 3.12 4.37
C ASN A 232 -3.51 1.94 3.65
N HIS A 233 -3.39 1.86 2.33
CA HIS A 233 -3.98 0.81 1.50
C HIS A 233 -2.92 0.06 0.68
N LEU A 234 -1.68 0.01 1.17
CA LEU A 234 -0.57 -0.63 0.47
C LEU A 234 -0.84 -2.13 0.30
N THR A 235 -0.70 -2.64 -0.92
CA THR A 235 -0.88 -4.06 -1.24
C THR A 235 0.45 -4.78 -1.46
N SER A 236 1.50 -4.02 -1.75
CA SER A 236 2.88 -4.49 -1.91
C SER A 236 3.86 -3.35 -1.65
N LEU A 237 5.10 -3.70 -1.39
CA LEU A 237 6.23 -2.78 -1.38
C LEU A 237 7.01 -2.91 -2.69
N PRO A 238 7.64 -1.84 -3.19
CA PRO A 238 8.58 -1.92 -4.30
C PRO A 238 9.87 -2.63 -3.86
N ALA A 239 10.59 -3.25 -4.80
CA ALA A 239 11.87 -3.90 -4.51
C ALA A 239 12.92 -2.89 -4.01
N GLU A 240 12.81 -1.66 -4.47
CA GLU A 240 13.67 -0.54 -4.11
C GLU A 240 13.62 -0.18 -2.63
N ILE A 241 12.65 -0.74 -1.86
CA ILE A 241 12.63 -0.60 -0.40
C ILE A 241 13.94 -1.13 0.23
N GLY A 242 14.54 -2.18 -0.36
CA GLY A 242 15.81 -2.74 0.09
C GLY A 242 17.02 -1.82 -0.05
N GLN A 243 16.90 -0.73 -0.82
CA GLN A 243 17.97 0.25 -0.98
C GLN A 243 18.10 1.23 0.19
N LEU A 244 17.16 1.20 1.15
CA LEU A 244 17.17 2.05 2.34
C LEU A 244 18.16 1.50 3.40
N SER A 245 19.44 1.55 3.12
CA SER A 245 20.50 0.91 3.92
C SER A 245 20.59 1.38 5.38
N GLU A 246 20.17 2.63 5.67
CA GLU A 246 20.20 3.22 7.01
C GLU A 246 18.88 3.04 7.78
N LEU A 247 17.89 2.33 7.20
CA LEU A 247 16.56 2.23 7.80
C LEU A 247 16.58 1.37 9.07
N GLN A 248 16.19 1.98 10.19
CA GLN A 248 16.12 1.35 11.52
C GLN A 248 14.69 0.99 11.92
N THR A 249 13.72 1.77 11.46
CA THR A 249 12.30 1.55 11.79
C THR A 249 11.45 1.60 10.54
N LEU A 250 10.66 0.53 10.33
CA LEU A 250 9.67 0.43 9.25
C LEU A 250 8.33 0.03 9.85
N ARG A 251 7.33 0.93 9.80
CA ARG A 251 5.97 0.65 10.29
C ARG A 251 4.95 0.64 9.15
N LEU A 252 4.33 -0.50 8.97
CA LEU A 252 3.39 -0.81 7.90
C LEU A 252 2.05 -1.34 8.44
N ASN A 253 1.77 -1.08 9.72
CA ASN A 253 0.58 -1.60 10.37
C ASN A 253 -0.72 -1.11 9.69
N GLN A 254 -1.77 -1.94 9.71
CA GLN A 254 -3.06 -1.57 9.13
C GLN A 254 -2.97 -1.17 7.64
N ASN A 255 -2.43 -2.09 6.84
CA ASN A 255 -2.38 -2.02 5.38
C ASN A 255 -3.07 -3.26 4.76
N GLN A 256 -2.79 -3.56 3.50
CA GLN A 256 -3.37 -4.70 2.76
C GLN A 256 -2.27 -5.55 2.12
N LEU A 257 -1.09 -5.59 2.75
CA LEU A 257 0.07 -6.34 2.25
C LEU A 257 -0.23 -7.84 2.26
N THR A 258 -0.04 -8.50 1.13
CA THR A 258 -0.20 -9.96 0.98
C THR A 258 1.12 -10.71 1.05
N ALA A 259 2.22 -10.04 0.76
CA ALA A 259 3.59 -10.55 0.84
C ALA A 259 4.58 -9.39 1.03
N LEU A 260 5.77 -9.69 1.51
CA LEU A 260 6.92 -8.79 1.50
C LEU A 260 7.82 -9.14 0.30
N PRO A 261 8.50 -8.16 -0.31
CA PRO A 261 9.53 -8.43 -1.31
C PRO A 261 10.75 -9.06 -0.62
N LYS A 262 11.48 -9.93 -1.34
CA LYS A 262 12.72 -10.54 -0.82
C LYS A 262 13.79 -9.51 -0.46
N GLU A 263 13.77 -8.38 -1.12
CA GLU A 263 14.68 -7.25 -0.89
C GLU A 263 14.52 -6.64 0.52
N ILE A 264 13.47 -7.03 1.28
CA ILE A 264 13.33 -6.64 2.70
C ILE A 264 14.56 -7.08 3.51
N GLY A 265 15.16 -8.25 3.17
CA GLY A 265 16.36 -8.76 3.83
C GLY A 265 17.62 -7.88 3.67
N GLN A 266 17.60 -6.94 2.72
CA GLN A 266 18.73 -6.02 2.49
C GLN A 266 18.77 -4.87 3.51
N LEU A 267 17.72 -4.70 4.35
CA LEU A 267 17.65 -3.66 5.37
C LEU A 267 18.49 -4.02 6.60
N SER A 268 19.81 -4.07 6.44
CA SER A 268 20.76 -4.57 7.46
C SER A 268 20.74 -3.82 8.79
N GLN A 269 20.29 -2.57 8.82
CA GLN A 269 20.20 -1.74 10.03
C GLN A 269 18.80 -1.77 10.68
N LEU A 270 17.87 -2.57 10.14
CA LEU A 270 16.48 -2.57 10.62
C LEU A 270 16.37 -3.20 12.01
N ARG A 271 15.86 -2.42 12.97
CA ARG A 271 15.65 -2.83 14.38
C ARG A 271 14.20 -3.09 14.72
N ALA A 272 13.28 -2.39 14.05
CA ALA A 272 11.85 -2.54 14.31
C ALA A 272 11.05 -2.66 13.00
N LEU A 273 10.30 -3.76 12.87
CA LEU A 273 9.42 -4.02 11.74
C LEU A 273 7.99 -4.27 12.22
N GLY A 274 7.10 -3.32 11.95
CA GLY A 274 5.68 -3.39 12.29
C GLY A 274 4.82 -3.72 11.08
N LEU A 275 4.13 -4.86 11.13
CA LEU A 275 3.31 -5.40 10.05
C LEU A 275 1.92 -5.86 10.51
N SER A 276 1.48 -5.43 11.70
CA SER A 276 0.19 -5.81 12.26
C SER A 276 -0.97 -5.43 11.34
N ARG A 277 -2.03 -6.25 11.38
CA ARG A 277 -3.27 -5.96 10.62
C ARG A 277 -3.01 -5.79 9.13
N ASN A 278 -2.41 -6.82 8.52
CA ASN A 278 -2.20 -6.97 7.09
C ASN A 278 -2.87 -8.28 6.60
N GLN A 279 -2.49 -8.77 5.43
CA GLN A 279 -3.02 -9.99 4.82
C GLN A 279 -1.87 -10.96 4.45
N LEU A 280 -0.76 -10.91 5.22
CA LEU A 280 0.42 -11.72 4.95
C LEU A 280 0.09 -13.21 5.16
N THR A 281 0.36 -14.04 4.16
CA THR A 281 0.21 -15.50 4.23
C THR A 281 1.52 -16.22 4.54
N ASN A 282 2.65 -15.59 4.24
CA ASN A 282 4.00 -16.08 4.49
C ASN A 282 4.98 -14.91 4.67
N LEU A 283 6.15 -15.20 5.19
CA LEU A 283 7.32 -14.33 5.19
C LEU A 283 8.34 -14.87 4.19
N PRO A 284 9.10 -14.00 3.50
CA PRO A 284 10.22 -14.45 2.67
C PRO A 284 11.35 -15.01 3.55
N THR A 285 12.11 -15.96 3.04
CA THR A 285 13.27 -16.55 3.74
C THR A 285 14.33 -15.50 4.07
N GLU A 286 14.43 -14.47 3.24
CA GLU A 286 15.31 -13.33 3.42
C GLU A 286 15.02 -12.51 4.70
N ILE A 287 13.89 -12.78 5.38
CA ILE A 287 13.62 -12.15 6.69
C ILE A 287 14.73 -12.46 7.69
N GLY A 288 15.35 -13.65 7.61
CA GLY A 288 16.48 -14.05 8.47
C GLY A 288 17.75 -13.21 8.28
N GLN A 289 17.86 -12.45 7.20
CA GLN A 289 19.02 -11.58 6.94
C GLN A 289 18.99 -10.27 7.74
N LEU A 290 17.88 -9.98 8.45
CA LEU A 290 17.73 -8.78 9.27
C LEU A 290 18.47 -8.92 10.62
N SER A 291 19.79 -8.94 10.58
CA SER A 291 20.66 -9.28 11.73
C SER A 291 20.51 -8.37 12.95
N GLU A 292 20.09 -7.11 12.76
CA GLU A 292 19.89 -6.13 13.84
C GLU A 292 18.44 -6.07 14.34
N LEU A 293 17.53 -6.93 13.81
CA LEU A 293 16.09 -6.86 14.14
C LEU A 293 15.84 -7.25 15.59
N GLN A 294 15.24 -6.33 16.35
CA GLN A 294 14.89 -6.50 17.77
C GLN A 294 13.39 -6.68 17.98
N TYR A 295 12.57 -6.05 17.15
CA TYR A 295 11.10 -6.02 17.29
C TYR A 295 10.45 -6.43 15.98
N LEU A 296 9.74 -7.56 15.99
CA LEU A 296 8.98 -8.06 14.84
C LEU A 296 7.51 -8.25 15.23
N VAL A 297 6.64 -7.38 14.70
CA VAL A 297 5.23 -7.35 15.07
C VAL A 297 4.35 -7.71 13.88
N LEU A 298 3.73 -8.89 13.92
CA LEU A 298 3.01 -9.55 12.84
C LEU A 298 1.57 -9.95 13.21
N ASN A 299 1.05 -9.48 14.33
CA ASN A 299 -0.29 -9.88 14.78
C ASN A 299 -1.38 -9.46 13.78
N GLN A 300 -2.49 -10.21 13.79
CA GLN A 300 -3.61 -9.99 12.88
C GLN A 300 -3.21 -10.05 11.39
N ASN A 301 -2.65 -11.20 11.01
CA ASN A 301 -2.31 -11.57 9.64
C ASN A 301 -2.92 -12.95 9.28
N GLN A 302 -2.44 -13.59 8.24
CA GLN A 302 -2.91 -14.91 7.77
C GLN A 302 -1.75 -15.91 7.66
N LEU A 303 -0.72 -15.77 8.51
CA LEU A 303 0.48 -16.61 8.47
C LEU A 303 0.13 -18.04 8.88
N ALA A 304 0.38 -19.02 7.99
CA ALA A 304 0.18 -20.44 8.26
C ALA A 304 1.42 -21.10 8.86
N ALA A 305 2.61 -20.58 8.59
CA ALA A 305 3.90 -21.05 9.10
C ALA A 305 4.92 -19.90 9.13
N LEU A 306 6.00 -20.08 9.89
CA LEU A 306 7.20 -19.25 9.85
C LEU A 306 8.28 -19.96 9.03
N PRO A 307 9.13 -19.24 8.29
CA PRO A 307 10.29 -19.82 7.64
C PRO A 307 11.33 -20.23 8.70
N THR A 308 12.12 -21.25 8.42
CA THR A 308 13.21 -21.74 9.33
C THR A 308 14.25 -20.65 9.59
N GLU A 309 14.45 -19.76 8.62
CA GLU A 309 15.36 -18.63 8.71
C GLU A 309 14.97 -17.60 9.78
N ILE A 310 13.76 -17.72 10.38
CA ILE A 310 13.40 -16.91 11.55
C ILE A 310 14.40 -17.06 12.69
N GLY A 311 14.99 -18.27 12.86
CA GLY A 311 16.01 -18.53 13.85
C GLY A 311 17.32 -17.75 13.68
N GLN A 312 17.56 -17.18 12.50
CA GLN A 312 18.76 -16.36 12.24
C GLN A 312 18.69 -14.94 12.83
N LEU A 313 17.51 -14.52 13.33
CA LEU A 313 17.31 -13.20 13.93
C LEU A 313 17.91 -13.14 15.35
N SER A 314 19.23 -13.21 15.46
CA SER A 314 19.96 -13.37 16.73
C SER A 314 19.75 -12.22 17.74
N GLN A 315 19.31 -11.04 17.29
CA GLN A 315 19.05 -9.88 18.15
C GLN A 315 17.57 -9.70 18.50
N LEU A 316 16.70 -10.64 18.08
CA LEU A 316 15.25 -10.49 18.25
C LEU A 316 14.87 -10.61 19.73
N GLN A 317 14.22 -9.58 20.27
CA GLN A 317 13.74 -9.49 21.65
C GLN A 317 12.23 -9.69 21.76
N GLU A 318 11.47 -9.19 20.79
CA GLU A 318 10.03 -9.32 20.77
C GLU A 318 9.53 -9.90 19.44
N LEU A 319 8.74 -10.96 19.52
CA LEU A 319 8.08 -11.61 18.39
C LEU A 319 6.57 -11.72 18.67
N ILE A 320 5.79 -10.89 18.01
CA ILE A 320 4.34 -10.78 18.22
C ILE A 320 3.60 -11.37 17.02
N LEU A 321 2.94 -12.51 17.22
CA LEU A 321 2.31 -13.33 16.18
C LEU A 321 0.86 -13.71 16.49
N ASN A 322 0.24 -13.10 17.49
CA ASN A 322 -1.14 -13.42 17.86
C ASN A 322 -2.13 -13.12 16.73
N GLU A 323 -3.26 -13.82 16.73
CA GLU A 323 -4.28 -13.70 15.69
C GLU A 323 -3.75 -14.00 14.28
N ASN A 324 -3.15 -15.18 14.10
CA ASN A 324 -2.69 -15.73 12.82
C ASN A 324 -3.28 -17.14 12.61
N GLN A 325 -2.74 -17.90 11.67
CA GLN A 325 -3.18 -19.27 11.34
C GLN A 325 -2.05 -20.30 11.52
N LEU A 326 -1.10 -20.02 12.42
CA LEU A 326 0.07 -20.89 12.64
C LEU A 326 -0.37 -22.24 13.19
N THR A 327 0.02 -23.32 12.50
CA THR A 327 -0.24 -24.71 12.92
C THR A 327 0.92 -25.34 13.68
N ASN A 328 2.13 -24.85 13.45
CA ASN A 328 3.38 -25.28 14.09
C ASN A 328 4.39 -24.12 14.14
N LEU A 329 5.43 -24.30 14.95
CA LEU A 329 6.62 -23.46 14.93
C LEU A 329 7.81 -24.29 14.41
N PRO A 330 8.74 -23.68 13.66
CA PRO A 330 9.97 -24.35 13.28
C PRO A 330 10.86 -24.58 14.52
N ALA A 331 11.66 -25.65 14.51
CA ALA A 331 12.61 -25.94 15.58
C ALA A 331 13.62 -24.81 15.79
N GLU A 332 13.96 -24.12 14.72
CA GLU A 332 14.87 -22.98 14.71
C GLU A 332 14.39 -21.79 15.56
N ILE A 333 13.12 -21.80 16.01
CA ILE A 333 12.64 -20.81 16.99
C ILE A 333 13.52 -20.79 18.25
N GLY A 334 14.05 -21.95 18.67
CA GLY A 334 14.95 -22.08 19.81
C GLY A 334 16.29 -21.36 19.67
N GLN A 335 16.68 -20.95 18.45
CA GLN A 335 17.92 -20.22 18.17
C GLN A 335 17.82 -18.72 18.52
N LEU A 336 16.62 -18.20 18.82
CA LEU A 336 16.38 -16.82 19.18
C LEU A 336 16.83 -16.51 20.62
N SER A 337 18.14 -16.55 20.87
CA SER A 337 18.74 -16.51 22.20
C SER A 337 18.45 -15.23 22.99
N GLN A 338 18.08 -14.12 22.34
CA GLN A 338 17.76 -12.84 22.99
C GLN A 338 16.25 -12.62 23.15
N LEU A 339 15.40 -13.60 22.77
CA LEU A 339 13.96 -13.43 22.77
C LEU A 339 13.42 -13.39 24.20
N GLN A 340 12.77 -12.26 24.54
CA GLN A 340 12.15 -11.99 25.84
C GLN A 340 10.63 -12.11 25.83
N TRP A 341 10.01 -11.77 24.69
CA TRP A 341 8.56 -11.77 24.52
C TRP A 341 8.15 -12.54 23.27
N LEU A 342 7.37 -13.60 23.49
CA LEU A 342 6.78 -14.40 22.40
C LEU A 342 5.25 -14.46 22.58
N GLU A 343 4.54 -13.83 21.68
CA GLU A 343 3.08 -13.77 21.65
C GLU A 343 2.53 -14.61 20.50
N LEU A 344 1.83 -15.70 20.82
CA LEU A 344 1.29 -16.68 19.89
C LEU A 344 -0.19 -16.97 20.12
N SER A 345 -0.85 -16.16 20.93
CA SER A 345 -2.28 -16.35 21.25
C SER A 345 -3.15 -16.29 20.00
N GLN A 346 -4.29 -16.99 20.02
CA GLN A 346 -5.23 -17.02 18.90
C GLN A 346 -4.58 -17.50 17.57
N ASN A 347 -4.00 -18.68 17.63
CA ASN A 347 -3.46 -19.41 16.48
C ASN A 347 -4.06 -20.84 16.42
N GLN A 348 -3.48 -21.72 15.64
CA GLN A 348 -3.93 -23.11 15.45
C GLN A 348 -2.84 -24.11 15.86
N LEU A 349 -1.96 -23.73 16.79
CA LEU A 349 -0.83 -24.55 17.22
C LEU A 349 -1.33 -25.82 17.90
N THR A 350 -0.89 -27.00 17.40
CA THR A 350 -1.24 -28.31 17.98
C THR A 350 -0.18 -28.84 18.93
N ALA A 351 1.07 -28.41 18.76
CA ALA A 351 2.22 -28.74 19.60
C ALA A 351 3.25 -27.61 19.56
N LEU A 352 4.17 -27.61 20.52
CA LEU A 352 5.38 -26.79 20.52
C LEU A 352 6.59 -27.66 20.23
N PRO A 353 7.61 -27.16 19.52
CA PRO A 353 8.89 -27.89 19.38
C PRO A 353 9.63 -27.97 20.72
N ALA A 354 10.39 -29.00 20.93
CA ALA A 354 11.22 -29.17 22.15
C ALA A 354 12.21 -28.00 22.32
N GLU A 355 12.68 -27.46 21.21
CA GLU A 355 13.62 -26.35 21.13
C GLU A 355 13.09 -25.06 21.75
N ILE A 356 11.78 -24.96 22.03
CA ILE A 356 11.20 -23.83 22.79
C ILE A 356 11.90 -23.67 24.15
N GLY A 357 12.35 -24.77 24.76
CA GLY A 357 13.09 -24.76 26.03
C GLY A 357 14.49 -24.14 25.95
N GLN A 358 15.01 -23.85 24.75
CA GLN A 358 16.30 -23.19 24.54
C GLN A 358 16.24 -21.66 24.66
N LEU A 359 15.04 -21.08 24.73
CA LEU A 359 14.83 -19.63 24.83
C LEU A 359 15.12 -19.13 26.26
N SER A 360 16.40 -19.08 26.62
CA SER A 360 16.86 -18.82 28.01
C SER A 360 16.46 -17.44 28.55
N GLU A 361 16.30 -16.43 27.67
CA GLU A 361 15.95 -15.08 28.07
C GLU A 361 14.43 -14.82 28.02
N LEU A 362 13.60 -15.83 27.72
CA LEU A 362 12.17 -15.66 27.54
C LEU A 362 11.47 -15.39 28.88
N ILE A 363 10.80 -14.23 28.97
CA ILE A 363 10.08 -13.77 30.16
C ILE A 363 8.56 -13.90 29.98
N TRP A 364 8.06 -13.69 28.77
CA TRP A 364 6.62 -13.76 28.46
C TRP A 364 6.38 -14.72 27.28
N LEU A 365 5.56 -15.73 27.54
CA LEU A 365 5.10 -16.71 26.56
C LEU A 365 3.57 -16.81 26.60
N TYR A 366 2.91 -16.23 25.62
CA TYR A 366 1.45 -16.23 25.51
C TYR A 366 0.99 -17.19 24.41
N LEU A 367 0.22 -18.22 24.81
CA LEU A 367 -0.25 -19.31 23.97
C LEU A 367 -1.76 -19.50 24.06
N ASN A 368 -2.48 -18.54 24.61
CA ASN A 368 -3.93 -18.63 24.80
C ASN A 368 -4.66 -18.90 23.48
N GLN A 369 -5.78 -19.62 23.54
CA GLN A 369 -6.63 -19.85 22.37
C GLN A 369 -5.86 -20.51 21.21
N ASN A 370 -5.24 -21.66 21.48
CA ASN A 370 -4.61 -22.52 20.50
C ASN A 370 -5.24 -23.94 20.55
N GLN A 371 -4.65 -24.90 19.91
CA GLN A 371 -5.09 -26.31 19.86
C GLN A 371 -4.06 -27.26 20.50
N LEU A 372 -3.29 -26.75 21.45
CA LEU A 372 -2.25 -27.53 22.12
C LEU A 372 -2.87 -28.68 22.93
N THR A 373 -2.46 -29.91 22.65
CA THR A 373 -2.89 -31.11 23.38
C THR A 373 -1.89 -31.57 24.45
N SER A 374 -0.62 -31.18 24.28
CA SER A 374 0.48 -31.50 25.19
C SER A 374 1.51 -30.37 25.22
N LEU A 375 2.36 -30.36 26.21
CA LEU A 375 3.54 -29.49 26.31
C LEU A 375 4.82 -30.32 26.29
N PRO A 376 5.90 -29.87 25.61
CA PRO A 376 7.18 -30.54 25.68
C PRO A 376 7.77 -30.39 27.08
N ALA A 377 8.52 -31.42 27.52
CA ALA A 377 9.16 -31.42 28.85
C ALA A 377 10.18 -30.27 28.97
N GLU A 378 10.77 -29.88 27.85
CA GLU A 378 11.79 -28.85 27.71
C GLU A 378 11.27 -27.45 28.05
N ILE A 379 9.95 -27.21 28.01
CA ILE A 379 9.36 -25.95 28.50
C ILE A 379 9.69 -25.72 29.98
N GLY A 380 9.95 -26.82 30.73
CA GLY A 380 10.44 -26.75 32.09
C GLY A 380 11.88 -26.23 32.21
N GLN A 381 12.62 -25.98 31.14
CA GLN A 381 13.96 -25.39 31.13
C GLN A 381 13.99 -23.88 30.98
N LEU A 382 12.85 -23.28 30.63
CA LEU A 382 12.72 -21.83 30.48
C LEU A 382 13.04 -21.10 31.78
N TYR A 383 13.18 -19.77 31.69
CA TYR A 383 13.48 -18.89 32.84
C TYR A 383 12.53 -19.13 34.04
N GLU A 384 13.07 -19.08 35.25
CA GLU A 384 12.31 -19.47 36.46
C GLU A 384 11.04 -18.62 36.68
N TYR A 385 11.10 -17.30 36.34
CA TYR A 385 10.02 -16.37 36.53
C TYR A 385 9.24 -16.07 35.23
N ILE A 386 9.26 -16.97 34.25
CA ILE A 386 8.51 -16.80 33.03
C ILE A 386 7.00 -16.69 33.31
N THR A 387 6.34 -15.77 32.64
CA THR A 387 4.88 -15.73 32.54
C THR A 387 4.44 -16.61 31.39
N LEU A 388 3.76 -17.72 31.71
CA LEU A 388 3.24 -18.68 30.74
C LEU A 388 1.69 -18.63 30.77
N GLU A 389 1.07 -18.28 29.65
CA GLU A 389 -0.39 -18.27 29.50
C GLU A 389 -0.85 -19.31 28.49
N LEU A 390 -1.74 -20.24 28.91
CA LEU A 390 -2.20 -21.40 28.17
C LEU A 390 -3.74 -21.52 28.11
N ALA A 391 -4.46 -20.52 28.53
CA ALA A 391 -5.92 -20.57 28.60
C ALA A 391 -6.55 -20.94 27.24
N GLN A 392 -7.64 -21.73 27.31
CA GLN A 392 -8.38 -22.17 26.11
C GLN A 392 -7.52 -23.01 25.14
N ASN A 393 -6.73 -23.96 25.68
CA ASN A 393 -6.09 -25.05 24.96
C ASN A 393 -6.65 -26.40 25.44
N PRO A 394 -6.81 -27.40 24.56
CA PRO A 394 -7.31 -28.73 24.94
C PRO A 394 -6.22 -29.62 25.55
N LEU A 395 -5.43 -29.09 26.48
CA LEU A 395 -4.31 -29.80 27.12
C LEU A 395 -4.79 -31.04 27.86
N LYS A 396 -4.18 -32.18 27.58
CA LYS A 396 -4.43 -33.49 28.21
C LYS A 396 -3.18 -34.07 28.85
N ASP A 397 -2.07 -34.01 28.12
CA ASP A 397 -0.77 -34.61 28.51
C ASP A 397 0.22 -33.49 28.84
N ILE A 398 0.31 -33.15 30.13
CA ILE A 398 1.31 -32.21 30.65
C ILE A 398 2.31 -33.01 31.49
N PRO A 399 3.62 -32.96 31.17
CA PRO A 399 4.64 -33.59 31.98
C PRO A 399 4.56 -33.14 33.46
N GLU A 400 4.67 -34.06 34.39
CA GLU A 400 4.47 -33.80 35.82
C GLU A 400 5.33 -32.63 36.32
N LYS A 401 6.61 -32.59 35.96
CA LYS A 401 7.53 -31.51 36.30
C LYS A 401 7.08 -30.13 35.77
N VAL A 402 6.43 -30.11 34.60
CA VAL A 402 5.88 -28.88 34.00
C VAL A 402 4.63 -28.45 34.76
N ARG A 403 3.76 -29.42 35.08
CA ARG A 403 2.54 -29.21 35.87
C ARG A 403 2.86 -28.63 37.26
N GLU A 404 3.81 -29.23 37.98
CA GLU A 404 4.25 -28.74 39.28
C GLU A 404 4.83 -27.33 39.21
N ARG A 405 5.68 -27.08 38.22
CA ARG A 405 6.37 -25.81 38.06
C ARG A 405 5.41 -24.63 37.75
N PHE A 406 4.47 -24.85 36.86
CA PHE A 406 3.54 -23.81 36.41
C PHE A 406 2.17 -23.85 37.09
N GLN A 407 1.97 -24.76 38.06
CA GLN A 407 0.72 -24.96 38.79
C GLN A 407 -0.51 -25.16 37.85
N LEU A 408 -0.32 -25.98 36.79
CA LEU A 408 -1.31 -26.23 35.72
C LEU A 408 -2.27 -27.40 36.09
#